data_3314ea1972726ae68fae94234eeb6760
#
_entry.id   3314ea1972726ae68fae94234eeb6760
#
_cell.length_a   1.000
_cell.length_b   1.000
_cell.length_c   1.000
_cell.angle_alpha   90.00
_cell.angle_beta   90.00
_cell.angle_gamma   90.00
#
_symmetry.space_group_name_H-M   'P 1'
#
loop_
_entity.id
_entity.type
_entity.pdbx_description
1 polymer ?
#
loop_
_entity_poly.entity_id
_entity_poly.type
_entity_poly.pdbx_seq_one_letter_code
_entity_poly.pdbx_strand_id
1 'polypeptide(L)'
;MPIWVKDTRKEYALAPEGLHQAVCVDVVELGLVKTSFGDKHQIEIRWQLDVEDEGAGLRPLVRRRYTLSLNEKAKLRIHLEAWRGRKFTPAELEGFDVETLVGVNCQIQIVHTLSDDGRKWANVESVVPIGKGMTKIRPSETYQRVKDRNKPGGQVDADGEAVPF
;
A
#
# COMPACT_ATOMS: atom_id res chain seq x y z
N MET A 1 16.28 -1.04 -42.53
CA MET A 1 15.70 -0.37 -41.36
C MET A 1 16.06 -1.14 -40.10
N PRO A 2 16.63 -0.50 -39.11
CA PRO A 2 16.89 -1.19 -37.86
C PRO A 2 15.59 -1.52 -37.15
N ILE A 3 15.53 -2.71 -36.57
CA ILE A 3 14.41 -3.14 -35.76
C ILE A 3 14.79 -2.90 -34.29
N TRP A 4 14.01 -2.08 -33.62
CA TRP A 4 14.27 -1.70 -32.23
C TRP A 4 13.38 -2.50 -31.29
N VAL A 5 14.00 -3.15 -30.32
CA VAL A 5 13.29 -3.73 -29.17
C VAL A 5 13.52 -2.82 -27.99
N LYS A 6 12.44 -2.36 -27.42
CA LYS A 6 12.50 -1.51 -26.22
C LYS A 6 11.95 -2.27 -25.04
N ASP A 7 12.57 -2.06 -23.91
CA ASP A 7 11.98 -2.47 -22.65
C ASP A 7 10.76 -1.59 -22.39
N THR A 8 9.60 -2.24 -22.36
CA THR A 8 8.33 -1.52 -22.14
C THR A 8 7.98 -1.38 -20.66
N ARG A 9 8.85 -1.85 -19.76
CA ARG A 9 8.62 -1.65 -18.34
C ARG A 9 8.68 -0.16 -18.04
N LYS A 10 7.60 0.31 -17.41
CA LYS A 10 7.60 1.68 -16.91
C LYS A 10 8.54 1.75 -15.72
N GLU A 11 9.56 2.58 -15.83
CA GLU A 11 10.32 2.96 -14.67
C GLU A 11 9.51 4.02 -13.93
N TYR A 12 8.99 3.65 -12.76
CA TYR A 12 8.34 4.61 -11.90
C TYR A 12 9.41 5.36 -11.14
N ALA A 13 9.28 6.68 -11.11
CA ALA A 13 10.13 7.48 -10.26
C ALA A 13 9.96 7.01 -8.82
N LEU A 14 11.06 6.94 -8.10
CA LEU A 14 11.05 6.60 -6.69
C LEU A 14 10.28 7.66 -5.92
N ALA A 15 9.41 7.23 -5.00
CA ALA A 15 8.69 8.18 -4.15
C ALA A 15 9.70 9.06 -3.40
N PRO A 16 9.50 10.39 -3.38
CA PRO A 16 10.47 11.30 -2.76
C PRO A 16 10.56 11.11 -1.25
N GLU A 17 11.75 11.32 -0.71
CA GLU A 17 11.94 11.31 0.74
C GLU A 17 11.14 12.42 1.41
N GLY A 18 10.83 12.23 2.67
CA GLY A 18 10.16 13.22 3.51
C GLY A 18 8.81 12.76 3.99
N LEU A 19 8.07 13.70 4.56
CA LEU A 19 6.72 13.46 5.07
C LEU A 19 5.71 13.92 4.01
N HIS A 20 4.86 12.98 3.59
CA HIS A 20 3.85 13.23 2.55
C HIS A 20 2.47 12.81 3.01
N GLN A 21 1.47 13.58 2.60
CA GLN A 21 0.10 13.11 2.75
C GLN A 21 -0.14 11.94 1.81
N ALA A 22 -0.92 10.97 2.26
CA ALA A 22 -1.22 9.79 1.49
C ALA A 22 -2.63 9.30 1.79
N VAL A 23 -3.12 8.45 0.92
CA VAL A 23 -4.39 7.74 1.11
C VAL A 23 -4.16 6.26 0.85
N CYS A 24 -4.70 5.42 1.72
CA CYS A 24 -4.64 3.98 1.52
C CYS A 24 -5.53 3.59 0.34
N VAL A 25 -4.95 2.90 -0.64
CA VAL A 25 -5.67 2.50 -1.84
C VAL A 25 -5.91 0.99 -1.90
N ASP A 26 -5.16 0.23 -1.11
CA ASP A 26 -5.29 -1.22 -1.15
C ASP A 26 -4.75 -1.87 0.11
N VAL A 27 -5.35 -3.00 0.44
CA VAL A 27 -4.83 -3.95 1.41
C VAL A 27 -4.85 -5.31 0.71
N VAL A 28 -3.68 -5.87 0.51
CA VAL A 28 -3.51 -7.10 -0.27
C VAL A 28 -3.17 -8.24 0.69
N GLU A 29 -3.98 -9.28 0.68
CA GLU A 29 -3.66 -10.47 1.46
C GLU A 29 -2.65 -11.31 0.71
N LEU A 30 -1.51 -11.59 1.34
CA LEU A 30 -0.42 -12.36 0.73
C LEU A 30 -0.44 -13.82 1.13
N GLY A 31 -1.28 -14.19 2.10
CA GLY A 31 -1.32 -15.55 2.65
C GLY A 31 -0.08 -15.87 3.47
N LEU A 32 0.26 -17.13 3.55
CA LEU A 32 1.45 -17.59 4.27
C LEU A 32 2.70 -17.32 3.43
N VAL A 33 3.63 -16.59 4.01
CA VAL A 33 4.89 -16.23 3.38
C VAL A 33 6.02 -16.81 4.21
N LYS A 34 6.98 -17.45 3.56
CA LYS A 34 8.16 -17.97 4.23
C LYS A 34 9.06 -16.82 4.68
N THR A 35 9.38 -16.80 5.95
CA THR A 35 10.31 -15.82 6.52
C THR A 35 11.42 -16.54 7.25
N SER A 36 12.45 -15.80 7.65
CA SER A 36 13.54 -16.36 8.47
C SER A 36 13.05 -16.88 9.82
N PHE A 37 11.85 -16.48 10.24
CA PHE A 37 11.24 -16.91 11.51
C PHE A 37 10.11 -17.91 11.30
N GLY A 38 10.04 -18.55 10.14
CA GLY A 38 8.98 -19.50 9.79
C GLY A 38 7.92 -18.88 8.89
N ASP A 39 6.86 -19.63 8.64
CA ASP A 39 5.76 -19.16 7.80
C ASP A 39 4.89 -18.17 8.59
N LYS A 40 4.67 -17.01 7.98
CA LYS A 40 3.86 -15.94 8.57
C LYS A 40 2.77 -15.51 7.59
N HIS A 41 1.57 -15.34 8.10
CA HIS A 41 0.50 -14.73 7.33
C HIS A 41 0.79 -13.24 7.20
N GLN A 42 0.89 -12.75 5.97
CA GLN A 42 1.25 -11.36 5.69
C GLN A 42 0.20 -10.65 4.87
N ILE A 43 0.15 -9.34 5.04
CA ILE A 43 -0.61 -8.44 4.20
C ILE A 43 0.33 -7.36 3.66
N GLU A 44 -0.07 -6.72 2.57
CA GLU A 44 0.62 -5.57 2.04
C GLU A 44 -0.35 -4.40 2.00
N ILE A 45 0.02 -3.31 2.65
CA ILE A 45 -0.77 -2.07 2.59
C ILE A 45 -0.13 -1.17 1.55
N ARG A 46 -0.96 -0.59 0.69
CA ARG A 46 -0.52 0.31 -0.38
C ARG A 46 -1.17 1.66 -0.22
N TRP A 47 -0.37 2.69 -0.43
CA TRP A 47 -0.82 4.07 -0.35
C TRP A 47 -0.42 4.82 -1.60
N GLN A 48 -1.23 5.80 -1.98
CA GLN A 48 -0.85 6.80 -2.98
C GLN A 48 -0.46 8.08 -2.25
N LEU A 49 0.68 8.63 -2.62
CA LEU A 49 1.15 9.90 -2.06
C LEU A 49 0.46 11.06 -2.78
N ASP A 50 0.24 12.16 -2.06
CA ASP A 50 -0.28 13.40 -2.61
C ASP A 50 0.86 14.21 -3.22
N VAL A 51 1.58 13.60 -4.15
CA VAL A 51 2.64 14.21 -4.94
C VAL A 51 2.46 13.68 -6.34
N GLU A 52 2.59 14.53 -7.34
CA GLU A 52 2.52 14.07 -8.72
C GLU A 52 3.91 13.65 -9.21
N ASP A 53 3.95 12.57 -9.96
CA ASP A 53 5.14 12.20 -10.72
C ASP A 53 5.23 13.14 -11.91
N GLU A 54 6.29 13.90 -11.97
CA GLU A 54 6.51 14.94 -13.00
C GLU A 54 6.41 14.41 -14.43
N GLY A 55 6.65 13.13 -14.66
CA GLY A 55 6.64 12.57 -16.02
C GLY A 55 5.32 11.98 -16.47
N ALA A 56 4.46 11.52 -15.56
CA ALA A 56 3.30 10.73 -15.91
C ALA A 56 1.98 11.25 -15.36
N GLY A 57 1.99 12.30 -14.55
CA GLY A 57 0.79 12.81 -13.89
C GLY A 57 0.13 11.80 -12.94
N LEU A 58 0.86 10.79 -12.54
CA LEU A 58 0.38 9.75 -11.64
C LEU A 58 0.96 9.97 -10.24
N ARG A 59 0.16 9.64 -9.24
CA ARG A 59 0.65 9.69 -7.86
C ARG A 59 1.53 8.49 -7.57
N PRO A 60 2.69 8.69 -6.92
CA PRO A 60 3.53 7.56 -6.53
C PRO A 60 2.79 6.61 -5.61
N LEU A 61 3.01 5.33 -5.83
CA LEU A 61 2.47 4.26 -5.02
C LEU A 61 3.57 3.76 -4.09
N VAL A 62 3.32 3.73 -2.80
CA VAL A 62 4.21 3.14 -1.82
C VAL A 62 3.51 2.01 -1.12
N ARG A 63 4.28 1.03 -0.66
CA ARG A 63 3.74 -0.17 -0.06
C ARG A 63 4.64 -0.69 1.03
N ARG A 64 4.02 -1.38 1.97
CA ARG A 64 4.76 -2.07 3.03
C ARG A 64 4.05 -3.36 3.38
N ARG A 65 4.84 -4.40 3.58
CA ARG A 65 4.34 -5.69 4.05
C ARG A 65 4.37 -5.74 5.56
N TYR A 66 3.36 -6.40 6.11
CA TYR A 66 3.25 -6.60 7.56
C TYR A 66 2.85 -8.03 7.83
N THR A 67 3.40 -8.60 8.91
CA THR A 67 2.83 -9.81 9.48
C THR A 67 1.46 -9.47 10.05
N LEU A 68 0.46 -10.29 9.75
CA LEU A 68 -0.91 -10.07 10.19
C LEU A 68 -1.02 -10.43 11.68
N SER A 69 -0.66 -9.50 12.52
CA SER A 69 -0.63 -9.68 13.97
C SER A 69 -0.89 -8.35 14.66
N LEU A 70 -1.65 -8.40 15.73
CA LEU A 70 -1.89 -7.25 16.61
C LEU A 70 -1.16 -7.40 17.95
N ASN A 71 -0.13 -8.26 17.99
CA ASN A 71 0.74 -8.31 19.16
C ASN A 71 1.34 -6.92 19.42
N GLU A 72 1.56 -6.58 20.68
CA GLU A 72 2.02 -5.22 21.04
C GLU A 72 3.33 -4.82 20.39
N LYS A 73 4.18 -5.79 20.03
CA LYS A 73 5.45 -5.54 19.34
C LYS A 73 5.34 -5.64 17.81
N ALA A 74 4.19 -6.02 17.28
CA ALA A 74 3.99 -6.17 15.84
C ALA A 74 3.99 -4.80 15.15
N LYS A 75 4.75 -4.69 14.06
CA LYS A 75 4.82 -3.45 13.28
C LYS A 75 3.44 -3.01 12.78
N LEU A 76 2.58 -3.97 12.40
CA LEU A 76 1.24 -3.64 11.96
C LEU A 76 0.48 -2.87 13.04
N ARG A 77 0.50 -3.38 14.28
CA ARG A 77 -0.17 -2.70 15.38
C ARG A 77 0.44 -1.33 15.64
N ILE A 78 1.76 -1.24 15.68
CA ILE A 78 2.48 0.01 15.94
C ILE A 78 2.10 1.06 14.90
N HIS A 79 2.13 0.70 13.62
CA HIS A 79 1.79 1.62 12.54
C HIS A 79 0.32 2.00 12.53
N LEU A 80 -0.58 1.05 12.79
CA LEU A 80 -2.02 1.34 12.83
C LEU A 80 -2.38 2.24 14.00
N GLU A 81 -1.79 2.03 15.18
CA GLU A 81 -2.04 2.90 16.32
C GLU A 81 -1.50 4.31 16.09
N ALA A 82 -0.32 4.42 15.48
CA ALA A 82 0.23 5.72 15.10
C ALA A 82 -0.65 6.42 14.06
N TRP A 83 -1.11 5.67 13.06
CA TRP A 83 -1.95 6.19 11.97
C TRP A 83 -3.27 6.75 12.49
N ARG A 84 -3.93 6.01 13.36
CA ARG A 84 -5.22 6.45 13.91
C ARG A 84 -5.08 7.43 15.08
N GLY A 85 -3.87 7.56 15.62
CA GLY A 85 -3.60 8.48 16.75
C GLY A 85 -4.11 7.98 18.09
N ARG A 86 -4.45 6.71 18.20
CA ARG A 86 -4.91 6.12 19.47
C ARG A 86 -4.64 4.62 19.49
N LYS A 87 -4.57 4.08 20.69
CA LYS A 87 -4.33 2.64 20.86
C LYS A 87 -5.59 1.82 20.58
N PHE A 88 -5.37 0.56 20.23
CA PHE A 88 -6.48 -0.39 20.09
C PHE A 88 -7.13 -0.66 21.44
N THR A 89 -8.46 -0.76 21.43
CA THR A 89 -9.21 -1.22 22.59
C THR A 89 -9.11 -2.74 22.70
N PRO A 90 -9.37 -3.32 23.91
CA PRO A 90 -9.38 -4.78 24.03
C PRO A 90 -10.34 -5.47 23.06
N ALA A 91 -11.49 -4.87 22.79
CA ALA A 91 -12.45 -5.43 21.84
C ALA A 91 -11.88 -5.43 20.41
N GLU A 92 -11.21 -4.37 20.02
CA GLU A 92 -10.59 -4.28 18.69
C GLU A 92 -9.45 -5.28 18.52
N LEU A 93 -8.74 -5.60 19.60
CA LEU A 93 -7.65 -6.58 19.55
C LEU A 93 -8.15 -8.00 19.30
N GLU A 94 -9.42 -8.27 19.58
CA GLU A 94 -10.03 -9.56 19.28
C GLU A 94 -10.38 -9.71 17.80
N GLY A 95 -10.53 -8.61 17.08
CA GLY A 95 -10.76 -8.63 15.65
C GLY A 95 -10.80 -7.21 15.10
N PHE A 96 -9.97 -6.94 14.12
CA PHE A 96 -9.93 -5.68 13.41
C PHE A 96 -9.89 -5.94 11.91
N ASP A 97 -10.83 -5.37 11.18
CA ASP A 97 -10.93 -5.53 9.74
C ASP A 97 -10.03 -4.52 9.03
N VAL A 98 -8.92 -5.00 8.49
CA VAL A 98 -7.95 -4.15 7.78
C VAL A 98 -8.50 -3.59 6.47
N GLU A 99 -9.56 -4.16 5.92
CA GLU A 99 -10.22 -3.59 4.73
C GLU A 99 -10.77 -2.19 4.99
N THR A 100 -11.07 -1.87 6.23
CA THR A 100 -11.56 -0.53 6.60
C THR A 100 -10.50 0.55 6.41
N LEU A 101 -9.24 0.18 6.22
CA LEU A 101 -8.15 1.13 5.98
C LEU A 101 -8.23 1.76 4.59
N VAL A 102 -8.84 1.07 3.63
CA VAL A 102 -8.91 1.59 2.25
C VAL A 102 -9.71 2.88 2.23
N GLY A 103 -9.10 3.92 1.65
CA GLY A 103 -9.69 5.26 1.60
C GLY A 103 -9.32 6.17 2.77
N VAL A 104 -8.64 5.66 3.77
CA VAL A 104 -8.26 6.44 4.95
C VAL A 104 -6.97 7.22 4.66
N ASN A 105 -6.99 8.51 4.98
CA ASN A 105 -5.84 9.39 4.79
C ASN A 105 -4.84 9.28 5.94
N CYS A 106 -3.61 9.63 5.63
CA CYS A 106 -2.52 9.64 6.60
C CYS A 106 -1.39 10.53 6.11
N GLN A 107 -0.35 10.64 6.90
CA GLN A 107 0.94 11.16 6.46
C GLN A 107 1.97 10.05 6.60
N ILE A 108 2.79 9.89 5.59
CA ILE A 108 3.81 8.84 5.54
C ILE A 108 5.17 9.47 5.45
N GLN A 109 6.08 9.02 6.31
CA GLN A 109 7.48 9.36 6.18
C GLN A 109 8.17 8.35 5.28
N ILE A 110 8.74 8.85 4.19
CA ILE A 110 9.47 8.05 3.23
C ILE A 110 10.96 8.24 3.47
N VAL A 111 11.67 7.13 3.60
CA VAL A 111 13.13 7.10 3.75
C VAL A 111 13.69 6.24 2.63
N HIS A 112 14.68 6.76 1.90
CA HIS A 112 15.36 5.98 0.88
C HIS A 112 16.44 5.13 1.51
N THR A 113 16.52 3.87 1.10
CA THR A 113 17.59 2.96 1.48
C THR A 113 18.21 2.38 0.24
N LEU A 114 19.49 2.00 0.36
CA LEU A 114 20.25 1.38 -0.71
C LEU A 114 20.45 -0.08 -0.36
N SER A 115 20.05 -0.97 -1.27
CA SER A 115 20.30 -2.40 -1.09
C SER A 115 21.72 -2.76 -1.55
N ASP A 116 22.16 -3.96 -1.18
CA ASP A 116 23.53 -4.42 -1.50
C ASP A 116 23.78 -4.48 -3.02
N ASP A 117 22.74 -4.66 -3.81
CA ASP A 117 22.84 -4.68 -5.27
C ASP A 117 22.81 -3.28 -5.91
N GLY A 118 22.83 -2.24 -5.12
CA GLY A 118 22.82 -0.85 -5.57
C GLY A 118 21.46 -0.28 -5.88
N ARG A 119 20.38 -1.02 -5.63
CA ARG A 119 19.02 -0.51 -5.84
C ARG A 119 18.61 0.41 -4.71
N LYS A 120 17.94 1.49 -5.08
CA LYS A 120 17.36 2.43 -4.16
C LYS A 120 15.90 2.10 -3.93
N TRP A 121 15.48 2.09 -2.69
CA TRP A 121 14.11 1.78 -2.29
C TRP A 121 13.52 2.91 -1.47
N ALA A 122 12.26 3.24 -1.74
CA ALA A 122 11.50 4.15 -0.91
C ALA A 122 10.74 3.33 0.13
N ASN A 123 11.11 3.51 1.39
CA ASN A 123 10.51 2.75 2.49
C ASN A 123 9.53 3.60 3.27
N VAL A 124 8.44 2.98 3.67
CA VAL A 124 7.47 3.57 4.59
C VAL A 124 8.02 3.40 6.01
N GLU A 125 8.59 4.46 6.56
CA GLU A 125 9.21 4.42 7.88
C GLU A 125 8.19 4.58 9.00
N SER A 126 7.24 5.50 8.81
CA SER A 126 6.18 5.74 9.78
C SER A 126 4.92 6.22 9.10
N VAL A 127 3.80 5.99 9.77
CA VAL A 127 2.46 6.40 9.32
C VAL A 127 1.81 7.13 10.47
N VAL A 128 1.36 8.36 10.25
CA VAL A 128 0.75 9.20 11.28
C VAL A 128 -0.54 9.82 10.74
N PRO A 129 -1.41 10.35 11.61
CA PRO A 129 -2.66 10.97 11.15
C PRO A 129 -2.38 12.22 10.31
N ILE A 130 -3.37 12.63 9.51
CA ILE A 130 -3.30 13.93 8.86
C ILE A 130 -3.48 15.04 9.91
N GLY A 131 -2.86 16.19 9.65
CA GLY A 131 -2.97 17.34 10.52
C GLY A 131 -4.33 18.01 10.41
N LYS A 132 -4.66 18.81 11.42
CA LYS A 132 -5.86 19.66 11.40
C LYS A 132 -5.81 20.57 10.18
N GLY A 133 -6.93 20.66 9.48
CA GLY A 133 -7.06 21.53 8.33
C GLY A 133 -6.53 20.94 7.03
N MET A 134 -5.91 19.77 7.06
CA MET A 134 -5.51 19.09 5.83
C MET A 134 -6.74 18.54 5.13
N THR A 135 -6.83 18.81 3.84
CA THR A 135 -7.91 18.27 3.00
C THR A 135 -7.64 16.80 2.70
N LYS A 136 -8.64 15.97 2.89
CA LYS A 136 -8.53 14.54 2.55
C LYS A 136 -8.44 14.36 1.04
N ILE A 137 -7.61 13.43 0.64
CA ILE A 137 -7.51 13.01 -0.76
C ILE A 137 -8.18 11.66 -0.95
N ARG A 138 -8.57 11.36 -2.18
CA ARG A 138 -9.18 10.09 -2.54
C ARG A 138 -8.22 9.25 -3.36
N PRO A 139 -8.36 7.91 -3.33
CA PRO A 139 -7.62 7.06 -4.25
C PRO A 139 -7.84 7.50 -5.70
N SER A 140 -6.81 7.40 -6.52
CA SER A 140 -6.90 7.68 -7.94
C SER A 140 -7.91 6.72 -8.59
N GLU A 141 -8.75 7.23 -9.47
CA GLU A 141 -9.71 6.42 -10.23
C GLU A 141 -9.01 5.40 -11.13
N THR A 142 -7.78 5.68 -11.51
CA THR A 142 -6.99 4.78 -12.35
C THR A 142 -6.39 3.60 -11.57
N TYR A 143 -6.40 3.66 -10.25
CA TYR A 143 -5.90 2.55 -9.45
C TYR A 143 -6.93 1.44 -9.36
N GLN A 144 -6.51 0.24 -9.73
CA GLN A 144 -7.33 -0.95 -9.62
C GLN A 144 -6.77 -1.84 -8.51
N ARG A 145 -7.62 -2.23 -7.56
CA ARG A 145 -7.21 -3.09 -6.47
C ARG A 145 -6.72 -4.43 -6.98
N VAL A 146 -5.72 -4.99 -6.32
CA VAL A 146 -5.11 -6.26 -6.72
C VAL A 146 -6.15 -7.38 -6.82
N LYS A 147 -7.08 -7.45 -5.86
CA LYS A 147 -8.14 -8.46 -5.88
C LYS A 147 -9.02 -8.39 -7.12
N ASP A 148 -9.10 -7.22 -7.75
CA ASP A 148 -9.94 -7.00 -8.93
C ASP A 148 -9.18 -7.20 -10.25
N ARG A 149 -7.85 -7.20 -10.21
CA ARG A 149 -7.01 -7.32 -11.41
C ARG A 149 -7.06 -8.70 -12.05
N ASN A 150 -7.29 -9.72 -11.25
CA ASN A 150 -7.33 -11.11 -11.69
C ASN A 150 -8.71 -11.55 -12.14
N LYS A 151 -9.65 -10.62 -12.23
CA LYS A 151 -10.90 -10.89 -12.91
C LYS A 151 -10.60 -11.01 -14.38
N PRO A 152 -10.80 -12.19 -14.97
CA PRO A 152 -10.41 -12.39 -16.35
C PRO A 152 -11.11 -11.38 -17.23
N GLY A 153 -10.35 -10.48 -17.86
CA GLY A 153 -10.75 -9.62 -18.94
C GLY A 153 -12.02 -8.79 -18.72
N GLY A 154 -12.17 -8.15 -17.56
CA GLY A 154 -13.49 -7.63 -17.25
C GLY A 154 -14.47 -8.77 -17.30
N GLN A 155 -13.99 -9.95 -17.02
CA GLN A 155 -14.76 -11.14 -17.19
C GLN A 155 -15.93 -11.12 -16.28
N VAL A 156 -17.00 -11.07 -16.93
CA VAL A 156 -18.25 -11.46 -16.32
C VAL A 156 -18.31 -12.97 -16.45
N ASP A 157 -18.92 -13.60 -15.49
CA ASP A 157 -19.23 -15.01 -15.61
C ASP A 157 -20.23 -15.21 -16.75
N ALA A 158 -20.60 -16.46 -17.01
CA ALA A 158 -21.50 -16.80 -18.07
C ALA A 158 -22.87 -16.12 -17.97
N ASP A 159 -23.22 -15.61 -16.82
CA ASP A 159 -24.48 -14.93 -16.56
C ASP A 159 -24.40 -13.42 -16.80
N GLY A 160 -23.25 -12.94 -17.24
CA GLY A 160 -23.02 -11.53 -17.44
C GLY A 160 -22.69 -10.76 -16.19
N GLU A 161 -22.52 -11.44 -15.08
CA GLU A 161 -22.13 -10.84 -13.84
C GLU A 161 -20.62 -10.88 -13.65
N ALA A 162 -20.06 -9.81 -13.09
CA ALA A 162 -18.67 -9.84 -12.71
C ALA A 162 -18.47 -10.97 -11.69
N VAL A 163 -17.40 -11.75 -11.89
CA VAL A 163 -17.10 -12.83 -10.98
C VAL A 163 -16.88 -12.25 -9.60
N PRO A 164 -17.72 -12.60 -8.62
CA PRO A 164 -17.56 -12.06 -7.28
C PRO A 164 -16.36 -12.67 -6.59
N PHE A 165 -15.87 -11.96 -5.63
CA PHE A 165 -14.77 -12.39 -4.78
C PHE A 165 -15.20 -12.48 -3.35
#